data_40cda5e50df1827e5f949fd2af55669b
#
_entry.id   40cda5e50df1827e5f949fd2af55669b
#
_cell.length_a   1.000
_cell.length_b   1.000
_cell.length_c   1.000
_cell.angle_alpha   90.00
_cell.angle_beta   90.00
_cell.angle_gamma   90.00
#
_symmetry.space_group_name_H-M   'P 1'
#
loop_
_entity.id
_entity.type
_entity.pdbx_description
1 polymer ?
#
loop_
_entity_poly.entity_id
_entity_poly.type
_entity_poly.pdbx_seq_one_letter_code
_entity_poly.pdbx_strand_id
1 'polypeptide(L)'
;MNLLREYIREMLTEQSELWDYPIGPDRRVFISPAPFESFRNVTQPPPVISVQKPEGLWYGCGSSWIDFVRTEMNGMIEESGYLYEIVPSSAVLKIRDDDEFQQFELDFASPKLDMMEQKTIDWPMVAATYAGIEICPYNPRRRMKSMWYYGWDVASGCIWDSSGIAGAPILLTEKEGELV
;
A
#
# COMPACT_ATOMS: atom_id res chain seq x y z
N MET A 1 39.22 -17.77 -3.64
CA MET A 1 38.13 -17.83 -2.63
C MET A 1 37.62 -16.46 -2.19
N ASN A 2 38.18 -15.35 -2.71
CA ASN A 2 37.77 -13.98 -2.34
C ASN A 2 36.69 -13.38 -3.28
N LEU A 3 36.76 -13.65 -4.58
CA LEU A 3 35.86 -13.06 -5.58
C LEU A 3 34.36 -13.37 -5.35
N LEU A 4 34.02 -14.59 -4.93
CA LEU A 4 32.65 -14.95 -4.64
C LEU A 4 32.12 -14.24 -3.38
N ARG A 5 32.99 -14.02 -2.38
CA ARG A 5 32.63 -13.27 -1.17
C ARG A 5 32.51 -11.77 -1.43
N GLU A 6 33.34 -11.23 -2.31
CA GLU A 6 33.23 -9.84 -2.77
C GLU A 6 31.97 -9.65 -3.60
N TYR A 7 31.70 -10.50 -4.55
CA TYR A 7 30.48 -10.49 -5.37
C TYR A 7 29.21 -10.60 -4.52
N ILE A 8 29.17 -11.55 -3.55
CA ILE A 8 28.05 -11.66 -2.61
C ILE A 8 27.93 -10.44 -1.72
N ARG A 9 29.04 -9.82 -1.30
CA ARG A 9 29.04 -8.60 -0.47
C ARG A 9 28.57 -7.40 -1.29
N GLU A 10 28.98 -7.25 -2.53
CA GLU A 10 28.52 -6.22 -3.46
C GLU A 10 27.01 -6.39 -3.73
N MET A 11 26.54 -7.58 -4.07
CA MET A 11 25.10 -7.83 -4.25
C MET A 11 24.28 -7.55 -3.00
N LEU A 12 24.77 -7.91 -1.81
CA LEU A 12 24.10 -7.61 -0.55
C LEU A 12 24.14 -6.12 -0.19
N THR A 13 25.16 -5.39 -0.64
CA THR A 13 25.30 -3.95 -0.41
C THR A 13 24.42 -3.15 -1.38
N GLU A 14 24.38 -3.55 -2.64
CA GLU A 14 23.48 -2.94 -3.64
C GLU A 14 21.99 -3.14 -3.33
N GLN A 15 21.62 -4.29 -2.73
CA GLN A 15 20.26 -4.52 -2.25
C GLN A 15 19.88 -3.65 -1.05
N SER A 16 20.85 -3.15 -0.26
CA SER A 16 20.55 -2.40 0.96
C SER A 16 20.13 -0.95 0.69
N GLU A 17 20.66 -0.30 -0.34
CA GLU A 17 20.54 1.16 -0.51
C GLU A 17 19.11 1.65 -0.74
N LEU A 18 18.28 0.94 -1.54
CA LEU A 18 16.88 1.32 -1.77
C LEU A 18 16.05 1.23 -0.48
N TRP A 19 16.35 0.23 0.35
CA TRP A 19 15.59 -0.12 1.54
C TRP A 19 16.06 0.58 2.79
N ASP A 20 17.27 1.12 2.78
CA ASP A 20 17.85 1.88 3.88
C ASP A 20 17.56 3.38 3.78
N TYR A 21 16.77 3.79 2.77
CA TYR A 21 16.33 5.18 2.66
C TYR A 21 15.52 5.59 3.90
N PRO A 22 15.91 6.68 4.59
CA PRO A 22 15.25 7.10 5.83
C PRO A 22 13.86 7.66 5.54
N ILE A 23 12.81 6.90 5.92
CA ILE A 23 11.43 7.29 5.72
C ILE A 23 10.85 7.80 7.04
N GLY A 24 10.52 9.08 7.08
CA GLY A 24 9.84 9.68 8.23
C GLY A 24 8.40 9.16 8.39
N PRO A 25 7.82 9.17 9.60
CA PRO A 25 6.51 8.59 9.88
C PRO A 25 5.35 9.28 9.12
N ASP A 26 5.52 10.54 8.75
CA ASP A 26 4.51 11.32 8.05
C ASP A 26 4.53 11.12 6.52
N ARG A 27 5.56 10.48 5.99
CA ARG A 27 5.66 10.21 4.55
C ARG A 27 4.72 9.08 4.13
N ARG A 28 4.32 9.13 2.86
CA ARG A 28 3.55 8.08 2.19
C ARG A 28 4.36 7.59 1.00
N VAL A 29 4.76 6.33 1.03
CA VAL A 29 5.70 5.80 0.05
C VAL A 29 5.18 4.53 -0.62
N PHE A 30 5.51 4.37 -1.90
CA PHE A 30 5.28 3.14 -2.63
C PHE A 30 6.54 2.71 -3.40
N ILE A 31 6.63 1.41 -3.64
CA ILE A 31 7.69 0.82 -4.45
C ILE A 31 7.14 0.40 -5.81
N SER A 32 7.96 0.50 -6.84
CA SER A 32 7.60 0.15 -8.21
C SER A 32 8.72 -0.62 -8.89
N PRO A 33 8.42 -1.64 -9.71
CA PRO A 33 9.42 -2.34 -10.50
C PRO A 33 9.89 -1.51 -11.72
N ALA A 34 9.15 -0.48 -12.10
CA ALA A 34 9.45 0.39 -13.24
C ALA A 34 9.25 1.86 -12.86
N PRO A 35 9.82 2.81 -13.63
CA PRO A 35 9.57 4.23 -13.46
C PRO A 35 8.07 4.52 -13.46
N PHE A 36 7.62 5.38 -12.54
CA PHE A 36 6.24 5.83 -12.51
C PHE A 36 6.01 6.85 -13.62
N GLU A 37 5.21 6.48 -14.62
CA GLU A 37 4.91 7.36 -15.75
C GLU A 37 3.66 8.20 -15.51
N SER A 38 2.56 7.54 -15.14
CA SER A 38 1.27 8.20 -14.92
C SER A 38 0.33 7.35 -14.08
N PHE A 39 -0.57 8.00 -13.36
CA PHE A 39 -1.65 7.34 -12.65
C PHE A 39 -2.81 7.03 -13.61
N ARG A 40 -3.35 5.82 -13.51
CA ARG A 40 -4.57 5.42 -14.22
C ARG A 40 -5.68 5.18 -13.21
N ASN A 41 -6.83 5.83 -13.44
CA ASN A 41 -8.00 5.60 -12.61
C ASN A 41 -8.46 4.15 -12.71
N VAL A 42 -8.83 3.58 -11.56
CA VAL A 42 -9.24 2.18 -11.43
C VAL A 42 -10.69 2.12 -10.98
N THR A 43 -11.53 1.42 -11.75
CA THR A 43 -12.91 1.16 -11.34
C THR A 43 -12.94 0.04 -10.31
N GLN A 44 -13.56 0.28 -9.18
CA GLN A 44 -13.65 -0.73 -8.13
C GLN A 44 -14.57 -1.88 -8.55
N PRO A 45 -14.14 -3.14 -8.30
CA PRO A 45 -14.97 -4.30 -8.59
C PRO A 45 -16.20 -4.32 -7.68
N PRO A 46 -17.32 -4.91 -8.15
CA PRO A 46 -18.50 -5.08 -7.31
C PRO A 46 -18.19 -5.95 -6.10
N PRO A 47 -18.90 -5.78 -4.96
CA PRO A 47 -18.67 -6.56 -3.76
C PRO A 47 -18.97 -8.04 -4.04
N VAL A 48 -17.93 -8.82 -4.12
CA VAL A 48 -17.97 -10.28 -4.22
C VAL A 48 -17.19 -10.88 -3.06
N ILE A 49 -17.55 -12.09 -2.69
CA ILE A 49 -17.03 -12.81 -1.51
C ILE A 49 -15.48 -12.84 -1.43
N SER A 50 -14.80 -12.77 -2.58
CA SER A 50 -13.34 -12.83 -2.67
C SER A 50 -12.64 -11.47 -2.67
N VAL A 51 -13.36 -10.37 -2.82
CA VAL A 51 -12.77 -9.02 -2.89
C VAL A 51 -12.78 -8.38 -1.51
N GLN A 52 -11.67 -8.49 -0.82
CA GLN A 52 -11.47 -7.91 0.51
C GLN A 52 -10.80 -6.54 0.46
N LYS A 53 -9.98 -6.28 -0.57
CA LYS A 53 -9.21 -5.05 -0.74
C LYS A 53 -9.68 -4.26 -1.96
N PRO A 54 -9.59 -2.92 -1.92
CA PRO A 54 -9.79 -2.11 -3.12
C PRO A 54 -8.63 -2.31 -4.12
N GLU A 55 -8.91 -2.05 -5.38
CA GLU A 55 -7.91 -1.99 -6.44
C GLU A 55 -7.37 -0.56 -6.60
N GLY A 56 -6.07 -0.41 -6.88
CA GLY A 56 -5.45 0.90 -7.06
C GLY A 56 -3.96 0.92 -6.74
N LEU A 57 -3.43 2.13 -6.58
CA LEU A 57 -2.05 2.37 -6.15
C LEU A 57 -1.97 2.24 -4.63
N TRP A 58 -1.29 1.22 -4.17
CA TRP A 58 -1.03 0.97 -2.76
C TRP A 58 0.23 1.69 -2.30
N TYR A 59 0.17 2.27 -1.08
CA TYR A 59 1.30 2.93 -0.44
C TYR A 59 1.33 2.64 1.06
N GLY A 60 2.51 2.68 1.65
CA GLY A 60 2.72 2.55 3.09
C GLY A 60 2.75 3.89 3.81
N CYS A 61 2.39 3.89 5.08
CA CYS A 61 2.54 5.03 5.99
C CYS A 61 3.88 4.93 6.70
N GLY A 62 4.75 5.91 6.52
CA GLY A 62 6.13 5.83 6.99
C GLY A 62 6.86 4.65 6.36
N SER A 63 7.69 3.98 7.14
CA SER A 63 8.45 2.80 6.72
C SER A 63 7.65 1.49 6.71
N SER A 64 6.39 1.49 7.14
CA SER A 64 5.60 0.28 7.43
C SER A 64 5.58 -0.74 6.29
N TRP A 65 5.44 -0.29 5.03
CA TRP A 65 5.45 -1.18 3.87
C TRP A 65 6.85 -1.74 3.58
N ILE A 66 7.87 -0.89 3.68
CA ILE A 66 9.27 -1.29 3.46
C ILE A 66 9.68 -2.34 4.50
N ASP A 67 9.38 -2.10 5.77
CA ASP A 67 9.70 -3.02 6.86
C ASP A 67 8.99 -4.37 6.66
N PHE A 68 7.73 -4.37 6.25
CA PHE A 68 6.97 -5.58 5.96
C PHE A 68 7.55 -6.37 4.77
N VAL A 69 7.84 -5.68 3.66
CA VAL A 69 8.41 -6.34 2.48
C VAL A 69 9.78 -6.93 2.80
N ARG A 70 10.60 -6.22 3.58
CA ARG A 70 11.91 -6.69 4.01
C ARG A 70 11.84 -7.96 4.87
N THR A 71 10.83 -8.08 5.74
CA THR A 71 10.72 -9.19 6.70
C THR A 71 9.93 -10.36 6.16
N GLU A 72 8.86 -10.11 5.41
CA GLU A 72 7.87 -11.13 5.04
C GLU A 72 7.86 -11.46 3.54
N MET A 73 8.37 -10.57 2.69
CA MET A 73 8.23 -10.67 1.24
C MET A 73 9.56 -10.41 0.49
N ASN A 74 10.62 -11.04 0.92
CA ASN A 74 11.98 -10.84 0.39
C ASN A 74 12.06 -10.94 -1.15
N GLY A 75 11.26 -11.79 -1.81
CA GLY A 75 11.22 -11.92 -3.27
C GLY A 75 10.69 -10.69 -4.01
N MET A 76 9.82 -9.88 -3.40
CA MET A 76 9.34 -8.63 -4.02
C MET A 76 10.42 -7.55 -4.08
N ILE A 77 11.41 -7.63 -3.22
CA ILE A 77 12.53 -6.68 -3.17
C ILE A 77 13.37 -6.76 -4.45
N GLU A 78 13.57 -7.98 -4.95
CA GLU A 78 14.44 -8.22 -6.10
C GLU A 78 13.89 -7.61 -7.39
N GLU A 79 12.55 -7.53 -7.50
CA GLU A 79 11.85 -7.01 -8.67
C GLU A 79 11.61 -5.49 -8.62
N SER A 80 11.80 -4.86 -7.45
CA SER A 80 11.47 -3.44 -7.26
C SER A 80 12.72 -2.58 -7.40
N GLY A 81 12.65 -1.56 -8.28
CA GLY A 81 13.78 -0.68 -8.59
C GLY A 81 13.58 0.77 -8.16
N TYR A 82 12.36 1.18 -7.79
CA TYR A 82 12.02 2.59 -7.56
C TYR A 82 11.24 2.77 -6.29
N LEU A 83 11.62 3.77 -5.48
CA LEU A 83 10.89 4.21 -4.30
C LEU A 83 10.37 5.62 -4.53
N TYR A 84 9.07 5.79 -4.41
CA TYR A 84 8.40 7.07 -4.60
C TYR A 84 7.69 7.53 -3.32
N GLU A 85 7.66 8.85 -3.13
CA GLU A 85 6.77 9.50 -2.18
C GLU A 85 5.55 10.04 -2.90
N ILE A 86 4.37 9.91 -2.28
CA ILE A 86 3.15 10.57 -2.71
C ILE A 86 2.57 11.41 -1.58
N VAL A 87 1.77 12.40 -1.96
CA VAL A 87 0.99 13.19 -1.01
C VAL A 87 -0.49 12.89 -1.26
N PRO A 88 -1.17 12.10 -0.40
CA PRO A 88 -2.59 11.88 -0.51
C PRO A 88 -3.36 13.19 -0.33
N SER A 89 -4.29 13.46 -1.24
CA SER A 89 -5.13 14.66 -1.20
C SER A 89 -6.22 14.56 -0.13
N SER A 90 -7.00 15.64 0.04
CA SER A 90 -8.18 15.64 0.91
C SER A 90 -9.33 14.74 0.39
N ALA A 91 -9.26 14.26 -0.86
CA ALA A 91 -10.23 13.32 -1.42
C ALA A 91 -10.02 11.88 -0.94
N VAL A 92 -8.91 11.59 -0.24
CA VAL A 92 -8.65 10.28 0.36
C VAL A 92 -9.29 10.22 1.74
N LEU A 93 -10.16 9.23 1.96
CA LEU A 93 -10.73 8.93 3.28
C LEU A 93 -9.61 8.49 4.22
N LYS A 94 -9.52 9.10 5.40
CA LYS A 94 -8.52 8.73 6.42
C LYS A 94 -9.19 8.12 7.63
N ILE A 95 -8.77 6.92 7.99
CA ILE A 95 -9.20 6.19 9.20
C ILE A 95 -8.02 6.15 10.16
N ARG A 96 -8.12 6.82 11.30
CA ARG A 96 -7.04 7.05 12.26
C ARG A 96 -7.24 6.32 13.58
N ASP A 97 -8.50 5.97 13.89
CA ASP A 97 -8.87 5.34 15.15
C ASP A 97 -9.98 4.30 14.98
N ASP A 98 -10.39 3.72 16.10
CA ASP A 98 -11.37 2.65 16.13
C ASP A 98 -12.81 3.14 15.86
N ASP A 99 -13.10 4.38 16.23
CA ASP A 99 -14.43 4.97 16.03
C ASP A 99 -14.64 5.32 14.54
N GLU A 100 -13.63 5.94 13.89
CA GLU A 100 -13.63 6.18 12.44
C GLU A 100 -13.72 4.85 11.65
N PHE A 101 -13.01 3.81 12.12
CA PHE A 101 -13.07 2.49 11.51
C PHE A 101 -14.47 1.86 11.60
N GLN A 102 -15.08 1.94 12.77
CA GLN A 102 -16.44 1.43 12.98
C GLN A 102 -17.47 2.20 12.16
N GLN A 103 -17.32 3.53 12.07
CA GLN A 103 -18.21 4.35 11.27
C GLN A 103 -18.08 4.01 9.79
N PHE A 104 -16.87 3.81 9.29
CA PHE A 104 -16.64 3.35 7.92
C PHE A 104 -17.34 2.02 7.62
N GLU A 105 -17.25 1.04 8.53
CA GLU A 105 -17.94 -0.23 8.37
C GLU A 105 -19.48 -0.10 8.37
N LEU A 106 -20.01 0.88 9.12
CA LEU A 106 -21.46 1.14 9.12
C LEU A 106 -21.92 1.80 7.82
N ASP A 107 -21.14 2.75 7.32
CA ASP A 107 -21.50 3.54 6.14
C ASP A 107 -21.38 2.75 4.84
N PHE A 108 -20.39 1.84 4.76
CA PHE A 108 -20.01 1.17 3.52
C PHE A 108 -20.11 -0.35 3.55
N ALA A 109 -20.76 -0.93 4.58
CA ALA A 109 -21.01 -2.36 4.58
C ALA A 109 -21.87 -2.78 3.38
N SER A 110 -21.39 -3.77 2.64
CA SER A 110 -22.22 -4.43 1.63
C SER A 110 -23.36 -5.18 2.31
N PRO A 111 -24.56 -5.22 1.69
CA PRO A 111 -25.63 -6.13 2.14
C PRO A 111 -25.29 -7.61 1.95
N LYS A 112 -24.23 -7.90 1.17
CA LYS A 112 -23.74 -9.26 0.97
C LYS A 112 -22.72 -9.59 2.06
N LEU A 113 -22.92 -10.75 2.70
CA LEU A 113 -21.96 -11.31 3.64
C LEU A 113 -20.96 -12.19 2.88
N ASP A 114 -19.77 -12.37 3.45
CA ASP A 114 -18.83 -13.36 2.95
C ASP A 114 -19.25 -14.80 3.31
N MET A 115 -18.42 -15.80 2.97
CA MET A 115 -18.69 -17.21 3.27
C MET A 115 -18.71 -17.53 4.78
N MET A 116 -18.20 -16.63 5.61
CA MET A 116 -18.20 -16.74 7.08
C MET A 116 -19.29 -15.87 7.73
N GLU A 117 -20.27 -15.41 6.94
CA GLU A 117 -21.33 -14.50 7.37
C GLU A 117 -20.80 -13.15 7.91
N GLN A 118 -19.58 -12.76 7.50
CA GLN A 118 -18.97 -11.49 7.90
C GLN A 118 -19.27 -10.39 6.88
N LYS A 119 -19.26 -9.15 7.36
CA LYS A 119 -19.47 -7.96 6.53
C LYS A 119 -18.33 -7.81 5.53
N THR A 120 -18.71 -7.54 4.29
CA THR A 120 -17.80 -7.06 3.24
C THR A 120 -18.01 -5.57 3.03
N ILE A 121 -17.10 -4.91 2.33
CA ILE A 121 -17.21 -3.48 1.96
C ILE A 121 -17.68 -3.35 0.53
N ASP A 122 -18.59 -2.40 0.30
CA ASP A 122 -19.02 -1.99 -1.04
C ASP A 122 -18.01 -0.95 -1.59
N TRP A 123 -16.91 -1.44 -2.16
CA TRP A 123 -15.85 -0.58 -2.70
C TRP A 123 -16.33 0.38 -3.80
N PRO A 124 -17.24 -0.01 -4.72
CA PRO A 124 -17.90 0.94 -5.62
C PRO A 124 -18.59 2.10 -4.90
N MET A 125 -19.28 1.83 -3.77
CA MET A 125 -19.93 2.87 -2.98
C MET A 125 -18.90 3.80 -2.32
N VAL A 126 -17.80 3.27 -1.81
CA VAL A 126 -16.68 4.06 -1.29
C VAL A 126 -16.09 4.94 -2.39
N ALA A 127 -15.84 4.36 -3.58
CA ALA A 127 -15.25 5.06 -4.71
C ALA A 127 -16.16 6.14 -5.33
N ALA A 128 -17.48 6.04 -5.13
CA ALA A 128 -18.41 7.10 -5.51
C ALA A 128 -18.24 8.38 -4.66
N THR A 129 -17.61 8.26 -3.49
CA THR A 129 -17.46 9.37 -2.54
C THR A 129 -16.00 9.82 -2.38
N TYR A 130 -15.07 8.88 -2.42
CA TYR A 130 -13.65 9.11 -2.14
C TYR A 130 -12.76 8.62 -3.28
N ALA A 131 -11.62 9.28 -3.46
CA ALA A 131 -10.61 8.90 -4.44
C ALA A 131 -9.63 7.83 -3.95
N GLY A 132 -9.69 7.49 -2.68
CA GLY A 132 -8.82 6.53 -2.01
C GLY A 132 -9.20 6.34 -0.55
N ILE A 133 -8.50 5.42 0.11
CA ILE A 133 -8.63 5.17 1.56
C ILE A 133 -7.23 5.03 2.18
N GLU A 134 -7.06 5.53 3.39
CA GLU A 134 -5.84 5.38 4.20
C GLU A 134 -6.23 4.90 5.59
N ILE A 135 -5.59 3.84 6.10
CA ILE A 135 -5.74 3.35 7.47
C ILE A 135 -4.39 3.46 8.17
N CYS A 136 -4.18 4.56 8.86
CA CYS A 136 -2.96 4.90 9.58
C CYS A 136 -3.30 5.58 10.91
N PRO A 137 -2.92 4.94 12.03
CA PRO A 137 -2.07 3.76 12.18
C PRO A 137 -2.76 2.43 11.84
N TYR A 138 -1.98 1.37 11.67
CA TYR A 138 -2.49 0.01 11.54
C TYR A 138 -3.21 -0.47 12.80
N ASN A 139 -4.38 -1.12 12.63
CA ASN A 139 -5.17 -1.62 13.73
C ASN A 139 -5.19 -3.16 13.80
N PRO A 140 -4.24 -3.80 14.50
CA PRO A 140 -4.13 -5.25 14.56
C PRO A 140 -5.33 -5.92 15.24
N ARG A 141 -6.06 -5.19 16.10
CA ARG A 141 -7.26 -5.73 16.76
C ARG A 141 -8.42 -5.86 15.79
N ARG A 142 -8.55 -4.93 14.85
CA ARG A 142 -9.59 -4.96 13.81
C ARG A 142 -9.30 -6.02 12.75
N ARG A 143 -8.04 -6.26 12.42
CA ARG A 143 -7.65 -7.33 11.48
C ARG A 143 -8.29 -8.67 11.81
N MET A 144 -8.36 -9.01 13.08
CA MET A 144 -8.90 -10.30 13.52
C MET A 144 -10.43 -10.31 13.66
N LYS A 145 -11.10 -9.17 13.49
CA LYS A 145 -12.54 -9.03 13.66
C LYS A 145 -13.27 -8.68 12.37
N SER A 146 -12.58 -8.05 11.43
CA SER A 146 -13.15 -7.54 10.18
C SER A 146 -12.47 -8.22 9.01
N MET A 147 -13.14 -9.19 8.39
CA MET A 147 -12.55 -10.04 7.35
C MET A 147 -12.05 -9.25 6.13
N TRP A 148 -12.75 -8.18 5.76
CA TRP A 148 -12.30 -7.30 4.69
C TRP A 148 -10.95 -6.63 4.98
N TYR A 149 -10.63 -6.42 6.27
CA TYR A 149 -9.38 -5.83 6.71
C TYR A 149 -8.28 -6.87 6.99
N TYR A 150 -8.63 -8.15 6.99
CA TYR A 150 -7.66 -9.24 7.27
C TYR A 150 -6.46 -9.22 6.34
N GLY A 151 -6.66 -8.86 5.08
CA GLY A 151 -5.60 -8.74 4.10
C GLY A 151 -4.75 -7.48 4.21
N TRP A 152 -5.03 -6.55 5.12
CA TRP A 152 -4.20 -5.38 5.39
C TRP A 152 -3.12 -5.77 6.39
N ASP A 153 -1.87 -5.74 5.97
CA ASP A 153 -0.76 -6.26 6.76
C ASP A 153 -0.06 -5.16 7.55
N VAL A 154 -0.15 -3.91 7.07
CA VAL A 154 0.52 -2.74 7.65
C VAL A 154 -0.33 -1.48 7.54
N ALA A 155 0.13 -0.41 8.22
CA ALA A 155 -0.41 0.94 8.01
C ALA A 155 -0.21 1.36 6.56
N SER A 156 -1.30 1.49 5.82
CA SER A 156 -1.25 1.69 4.37
C SER A 156 -2.50 2.38 3.84
N GLY A 157 -2.43 2.78 2.59
CA GLY A 157 -3.56 3.31 1.85
C GLY A 157 -3.59 2.83 0.41
N CYS A 158 -4.72 3.04 -0.24
CA CYS A 158 -4.93 2.73 -1.64
C CYS A 158 -5.65 3.89 -2.34
N ILE A 159 -5.13 4.35 -3.47
CA ILE A 159 -5.72 5.40 -4.29
C ILE A 159 -6.18 4.77 -5.60
N TRP A 160 -7.42 5.02 -6.00
CA TRP A 160 -8.04 4.52 -7.24
C TRP A 160 -8.44 5.61 -8.22
N ASP A 161 -8.43 6.86 -7.80
CA ASP A 161 -8.69 8.01 -8.67
C ASP A 161 -7.56 9.04 -8.55
N SER A 162 -7.15 9.63 -9.65
CA SER A 162 -6.05 10.59 -9.74
C SER A 162 -6.24 11.82 -8.85
N SER A 163 -7.48 12.20 -8.54
CA SER A 163 -7.79 13.28 -7.59
C SER A 163 -7.35 12.97 -6.14
N GLY A 164 -7.07 11.68 -5.85
CA GLY A 164 -6.51 11.23 -4.58
C GLY A 164 -5.04 11.58 -4.37
N ILE A 165 -4.33 12.08 -5.38
CA ILE A 165 -2.92 12.45 -5.29
C ILE A 165 -2.78 13.96 -5.44
N ALA A 166 -2.13 14.60 -4.46
CA ALA A 166 -1.82 16.02 -4.52
C ALA A 166 -0.44 16.23 -5.18
N GLY A 167 -0.45 16.50 -6.47
CA GLY A 167 0.77 16.68 -7.26
C GLY A 167 1.34 15.39 -7.84
N ALA A 168 2.51 15.46 -8.44
CA ALA A 168 3.21 14.30 -9.00
C ALA A 168 3.94 13.53 -7.89
N PRO A 169 4.01 12.19 -7.96
CA PRO A 169 4.89 11.40 -7.10
C PRO A 169 6.35 11.85 -7.24
N ILE A 170 7.07 11.83 -6.13
CA ILE A 170 8.46 12.26 -6.05
C ILE A 170 9.34 11.01 -5.95
N LEU A 171 10.24 10.83 -6.91
CA LEU A 171 11.26 9.78 -6.83
C LEU A 171 12.19 10.09 -5.65
N LEU A 172 12.29 9.17 -4.71
CA LEU A 172 13.17 9.27 -3.54
C LEU A 172 14.51 8.61 -3.80
N THR A 173 14.47 7.42 -4.35
CA THR A 173 15.66 6.67 -4.75
C THR A 173 15.29 5.61 -5.79
N GLU A 174 16.27 5.19 -6.56
CA GLU A 174 16.18 4.10 -7.51
C GLU A 174 17.36 3.14 -7.30
N LYS A 175 17.13 1.86 -7.61
CA LYS A 175 18.22 0.89 -7.64
C LYS A 175 19.04 1.17 -8.89
N GLU A 176 20.31 1.45 -8.74
CA GLU A 176 21.23 1.49 -9.87
C GLU A 176 21.31 0.09 -10.49
N GLY A 177 20.54 -0.14 -11.53
CA GLY A 177 20.55 -1.36 -12.32
C GLY A 177 21.37 -1.16 -13.56
N GLU A 178 22.22 -2.12 -13.90
CA GLU A 178 22.78 -2.23 -15.24
C GLU A 178 21.65 -2.13 -16.27
N LEU A 179 21.68 -1.07 -17.07
CA LEU A 179 20.91 -1.00 -18.31
C LEU A 179 21.39 -2.15 -19.20
N VAL A 180 20.60 -3.20 -19.31
CA VAL A 180 20.80 -4.30 -20.26
C VAL A 180 20.33 -3.88 -21.64
#